data_8b43220d4ceddde070fe5cfcf4f521a0
#
_entry.id   8b43220d4ceddde070fe5cfcf4f521a0
#
_cell.length_a   1.000
_cell.length_b   1.000
_cell.length_c   1.000
_cell.angle_alpha   90.00
_cell.angle_beta   90.00
_cell.angle_gamma   90.00
#
_symmetry.space_group_name_H-M   'P 1'
#
loop_
_entity.id
_entity.type
_entity.pdbx_description
1 polymer ?
#
loop_
_entity_poly.entity_id
_entity_poly.type
_entity_poly.pdbx_seq_one_letter_code
_entity_poly.pdbx_strand_id
1 'polypeptide(L)'
;PNVRGDFKEAEGYFASINALKEKYKERIKIYLGFEAEYDESFESYYRSLLETHKVDYLILGQHFSFANGRIIDYFGHVHEKDRLISYKNLVVKAMSTGLFSILVHPDLYMAAYEKFDSTAKLVAHEICKASLKYDVPLEINLGGIRRGIVKVGEEKRYLYPYKPFWKIVAKYGCRVVIGVDAHSPKHFTTNEYSIALAWIRELGLNHDQNMIINEKSIVND
;
A
#
# COMPACT_ATOMS: atom_id res chain seq x y z
N PRO A 1 14.13 -4.27 15.51
CA PRO A 1 13.35 -5.43 15.10
C PRO A 1 13.34 -5.47 13.58
N ASN A 2 13.76 -6.62 12.99
CA ASN A 2 13.59 -6.85 11.56
C ASN A 2 12.09 -6.97 11.30
N VAL A 3 11.46 -5.90 10.84
CA VAL A 3 10.06 -5.89 10.42
C VAL A 3 9.88 -6.42 8.98
N ARG A 4 10.98 -6.85 8.34
CA ARG A 4 10.99 -7.37 6.97
C ARG A 4 11.63 -8.75 6.97
N GLY A 5 11.08 -9.64 6.14
CA GLY A 5 11.64 -10.98 5.96
C GLY A 5 13.07 -10.94 5.42
N ASP A 6 13.93 -11.83 5.87
CA ASP A 6 15.24 -12.03 5.25
C ASP A 6 15.02 -12.73 3.89
N PHE A 7 15.74 -12.26 2.87
CA PHE A 7 15.74 -12.88 1.54
C PHE A 7 16.00 -14.41 1.60
N LYS A 8 16.79 -14.86 2.57
CA LYS A 8 17.07 -16.30 2.83
C LYS A 8 15.83 -17.09 3.23
N GLU A 9 14.78 -16.43 3.73
CA GLU A 9 13.53 -17.07 4.16
C GLU A 9 12.51 -17.17 3.02
N ALA A 10 12.77 -16.54 1.87
CA ALA A 10 11.82 -16.45 0.76
C ALA A 10 11.38 -17.83 0.24
N GLU A 11 12.32 -18.77 0.06
CA GLU A 11 11.99 -20.12 -0.42
C GLU A 11 11.10 -20.89 0.57
N GLY A 12 11.32 -20.73 1.87
CA GLY A 12 10.45 -21.30 2.92
C GLY A 12 9.04 -20.69 2.90
N TYR A 13 8.94 -19.38 2.67
CA TYR A 13 7.68 -18.68 2.50
C TYR A 13 6.93 -19.20 1.27
N PHE A 14 7.58 -19.30 0.11
CA PHE A 14 6.97 -19.83 -1.12
C PHE A 14 6.44 -21.24 -0.91
N ALA A 15 7.26 -22.14 -0.34
CA ALA A 15 6.84 -23.51 -0.06
C ALA A 15 5.63 -23.58 0.87
N SER A 16 5.61 -22.77 1.93
CA SER A 16 4.51 -22.72 2.91
C SER A 16 3.19 -22.25 2.26
N ILE A 17 3.22 -21.17 1.49
CA ILE A 17 2.00 -20.65 0.85
C ILE A 17 1.52 -21.61 -0.24
N ASN A 18 2.40 -22.21 -1.04
CA ASN A 18 2.01 -23.18 -2.05
C ASN A 18 1.38 -24.43 -1.43
N ALA A 19 1.88 -24.92 -0.30
CA ALA A 19 1.24 -25.99 0.44
C ALA A 19 -0.17 -25.61 0.94
N LEU A 20 -0.38 -24.37 1.38
CA LEU A 20 -1.68 -23.85 1.76
C LEU A 20 -2.62 -23.69 0.56
N LYS A 21 -2.12 -23.22 -0.60
CA LYS A 21 -2.89 -23.15 -1.85
C LYS A 21 -3.47 -24.53 -2.18
N GLU A 22 -2.63 -25.56 -2.18
CA GLU A 22 -3.06 -26.93 -2.51
C GLU A 22 -4.03 -27.48 -1.45
N LYS A 23 -3.72 -27.32 -0.16
CA LYS A 23 -4.54 -27.82 0.96
C LYS A 23 -5.96 -27.24 0.96
N TYR A 24 -6.12 -25.98 0.57
CA TYR A 24 -7.39 -25.26 0.69
C TYR A 24 -8.05 -24.90 -0.64
N LYS A 25 -7.55 -25.41 -1.77
CA LYS A 25 -7.99 -25.06 -3.12
C LYS A 25 -9.50 -25.12 -3.37
N GLU A 26 -10.20 -26.07 -2.71
CA GLU A 26 -11.65 -26.23 -2.83
C GLU A 26 -12.45 -25.30 -1.89
N ARG A 27 -11.79 -24.55 -1.02
CA ARG A 27 -12.42 -23.72 0.01
C ARG A 27 -12.14 -22.24 -0.13
N ILE A 28 -10.92 -21.89 -0.53
CA ILE A 28 -10.46 -20.50 -0.65
C ILE A 28 -9.36 -20.41 -1.68
N LYS A 29 -9.42 -19.39 -2.55
CA LYS A 29 -8.32 -19.05 -3.45
C LYS A 29 -7.27 -18.25 -2.69
N ILE A 30 -6.06 -18.79 -2.62
CA ILE A 30 -4.92 -18.15 -1.95
C ILE A 30 -3.98 -17.61 -3.02
N TYR A 31 -3.58 -16.36 -2.90
CA TYR A 31 -2.56 -15.73 -3.72
C TYR A 31 -1.28 -15.54 -2.91
N LEU A 32 -0.14 -15.79 -3.53
CA LEU A 32 1.17 -15.57 -2.97
C LEU A 32 1.70 -14.23 -3.46
N GLY A 33 2.05 -13.32 -2.56
CA GLY A 33 2.57 -12.02 -2.94
C GLY A 33 3.47 -11.41 -1.88
N PHE A 34 4.07 -10.28 -2.23
CA PHE A 34 4.85 -9.46 -1.30
C PHE A 34 4.34 -8.03 -1.26
N GLU A 35 4.37 -7.44 -0.08
CA GLU A 35 4.45 -6.00 0.09
C GLU A 35 5.90 -5.59 -0.08
N ALA A 36 6.16 -4.73 -1.05
CA ALA A 36 7.51 -4.35 -1.43
C ALA A 36 7.69 -2.83 -1.46
N GLU A 37 8.89 -2.39 -1.04
CA GLU A 37 9.38 -1.04 -1.27
C GLU A 37 9.84 -0.92 -2.72
N TYR A 38 9.58 0.20 -3.35
CA TYR A 38 10.17 0.46 -4.65
C TYR A 38 11.55 1.11 -4.51
N ASP A 39 12.51 0.46 -5.12
CA ASP A 39 13.81 1.02 -5.46
C ASP A 39 14.16 0.53 -6.87
N GLU A 40 14.64 1.41 -7.73
CA GLU A 40 14.95 1.09 -9.13
C GLU A 40 15.97 -0.06 -9.25
N SER A 41 16.87 -0.19 -8.28
CA SER A 41 17.86 -1.28 -8.25
C SER A 41 17.24 -2.67 -8.07
N PHE A 42 16.01 -2.76 -7.55
CA PHE A 42 15.29 -4.02 -7.36
C PHE A 42 14.25 -4.32 -8.46
N GLU A 43 14.09 -3.44 -9.43
CA GLU A 43 13.05 -3.60 -10.46
C GLU A 43 13.20 -4.91 -11.25
N SER A 44 14.42 -5.25 -11.66
CA SER A 44 14.70 -6.51 -12.36
C SER A 44 14.38 -7.74 -11.51
N TYR A 45 14.64 -7.69 -10.21
CA TYR A 45 14.32 -8.76 -9.28
C TYR A 45 12.80 -8.93 -9.15
N TYR A 46 12.04 -7.84 -8.96
CA TYR A 46 10.56 -7.89 -8.88
C TYR A 46 9.94 -8.42 -10.17
N ARG A 47 10.46 -7.99 -11.30
CA ARG A 47 10.05 -8.50 -12.62
C ARG A 47 10.27 -10.01 -12.73
N SER A 48 11.47 -10.48 -12.36
CA SER A 48 11.80 -11.90 -12.34
C SER A 48 10.87 -12.72 -11.43
N LEU A 49 10.47 -12.22 -10.26
CA LEU A 49 9.52 -12.92 -9.38
C LEU A 49 8.16 -13.15 -10.05
N LEU A 50 7.67 -12.14 -10.79
CA LEU A 50 6.39 -12.21 -11.50
C LEU A 50 6.49 -13.09 -12.75
N GLU A 51 7.52 -12.92 -13.56
CA GLU A 51 7.75 -13.68 -14.82
C GLU A 51 7.96 -15.17 -14.58
N THR A 52 8.64 -15.52 -13.50
CA THR A 52 8.86 -16.92 -13.12
C THR A 52 7.72 -17.52 -12.31
N HIS A 53 6.62 -16.77 -12.12
CA HIS A 53 5.48 -17.19 -11.31
C HIS A 53 5.83 -17.61 -9.88
N LYS A 54 6.94 -17.10 -9.34
CA LYS A 54 7.30 -17.32 -7.93
C LYS A 54 6.31 -16.61 -6.99
N VAL A 55 5.73 -15.48 -7.48
CA VAL A 55 4.63 -14.79 -6.80
C VAL A 55 3.50 -14.51 -7.79
N ASP A 56 2.27 -14.44 -7.28
CA ASP A 56 1.10 -14.11 -8.09
C ASP A 56 0.98 -12.59 -8.29
N TYR A 57 1.49 -11.78 -7.35
CA TYR A 57 1.40 -10.32 -7.37
C TYR A 57 2.39 -9.65 -6.43
N LEU A 58 2.58 -8.35 -6.64
CA LEU A 58 3.26 -7.45 -5.72
C LEU A 58 2.32 -6.30 -5.35
N ILE A 59 2.38 -5.86 -4.09
CA ILE A 59 1.74 -4.62 -3.63
C ILE A 59 2.82 -3.62 -3.21
N LEU A 60 2.56 -2.34 -3.47
CA LEU A 60 3.50 -1.27 -3.16
C LEU A 60 3.23 -0.72 -1.77
N GLY A 61 4.15 -0.95 -0.83
CA GLY A 61 4.15 -0.35 0.49
C GLY A 61 5.41 0.49 0.69
N GLN A 62 5.35 1.80 0.40
CA GLN A 62 6.52 2.66 0.46
C GLN A 62 6.70 3.26 1.85
N HIS A 63 7.46 2.58 2.72
CA HIS A 63 7.78 3.06 4.06
C HIS A 63 9.12 3.78 4.10
N PHE A 64 10.06 3.39 3.23
CA PHE A 64 11.43 3.89 3.22
C PHE A 64 11.89 4.23 1.82
N SER A 65 12.94 5.05 1.75
CA SER A 65 13.78 5.17 0.56
C SER A 65 15.25 5.22 0.96
N PHE A 66 16.10 4.98 -0.01
CA PHE A 66 17.54 5.08 0.15
C PHE A 66 18.05 6.29 -0.65
N ALA A 67 18.64 7.24 0.04
CA ALA A 67 19.24 8.40 -0.61
C ALA A 67 20.55 8.77 0.08
N ASN A 68 21.63 8.95 -0.71
CA ASN A 68 22.96 9.33 -0.21
C ASN A 68 23.47 8.43 0.94
N GLY A 69 23.25 7.11 0.84
CA GLY A 69 23.66 6.14 1.86
C GLY A 69 22.87 6.21 3.17
N ARG A 70 21.72 6.89 3.17
CA ARG A 70 20.82 6.99 4.34
C ARG A 70 19.44 6.45 4.03
N ILE A 71 18.81 5.86 5.05
CA ILE A 71 17.42 5.47 5.02
C ILE A 71 16.57 6.70 5.36
N ILE A 72 15.61 7.00 4.49
CA ILE A 72 14.56 8.00 4.75
C ILE A 72 13.32 7.23 5.15
N ASP A 73 12.88 7.38 6.40
CA ASP A 73 11.67 6.78 6.93
C ASP A 73 10.48 7.73 6.71
N TYR A 74 9.45 7.26 6.01
CA TYR A 74 8.24 8.03 5.73
C TYR A 74 7.17 7.87 6.81
N PHE A 75 7.32 6.89 7.70
CA PHE A 75 6.39 6.65 8.79
C PHE A 75 6.76 7.40 10.08
N GLY A 76 8.06 7.52 10.39
CA GLY A 76 8.54 7.93 11.70
C GLY A 76 8.64 9.43 11.92
N HIS A 77 9.33 10.18 11.06
CA HIS A 77 9.66 11.60 11.33
C HIS A 77 9.74 12.42 10.03
N VAL A 78 8.58 12.66 9.41
CA VAL A 78 8.53 13.48 8.19
C VAL A 78 8.05 14.89 8.51
N HIS A 79 8.96 15.76 8.94
CA HIS A 79 8.66 17.19 9.10
C HIS A 79 9.06 18.03 7.88
N GLU A 80 9.78 17.44 6.93
CA GLU A 80 10.38 18.13 5.79
C GLU A 80 9.56 17.91 4.51
N LYS A 81 9.23 19.00 3.83
CA LYS A 81 8.48 18.98 2.56
C LYS A 81 9.15 18.15 1.47
N ASP A 82 10.49 18.18 1.43
CA ASP A 82 11.28 17.45 0.44
C ASP A 82 11.08 15.93 0.57
N ARG A 83 10.83 15.43 1.77
CA ARG A 83 10.52 14.01 1.99
C ARG A 83 9.16 13.63 1.42
N LEU A 84 8.16 14.52 1.53
CA LEU A 84 6.86 14.30 0.91
C LEU A 84 6.99 14.23 -0.63
N ILE A 85 7.79 15.10 -1.20
CA ILE A 85 8.06 15.12 -2.65
C ILE A 85 8.83 13.86 -3.07
N SER A 86 9.81 13.43 -2.27
CA SER A 86 10.55 12.18 -2.50
C SER A 86 9.60 10.97 -2.47
N TYR A 87 8.76 10.84 -1.44
CA TYR A 87 7.72 9.82 -1.36
C TYR A 87 6.85 9.78 -2.62
N LYS A 88 6.28 10.94 -2.98
CA LYS A 88 5.45 11.08 -4.18
C LYS A 88 6.19 10.61 -5.45
N ASN A 89 7.43 11.02 -5.63
CA ASN A 89 8.21 10.66 -6.83
C ASN A 89 8.42 9.14 -6.92
N LEU A 90 8.76 8.48 -5.81
CA LEU A 90 8.95 7.03 -5.77
C LEU A 90 7.64 6.28 -6.02
N VAL A 91 6.55 6.65 -5.35
CA VAL A 91 5.25 6.01 -5.50
C VAL A 91 4.73 6.15 -6.93
N VAL A 92 4.82 7.35 -7.52
CA VAL A 92 4.39 7.59 -8.91
C VAL A 92 5.25 6.79 -9.90
N LYS A 93 6.57 6.75 -9.68
CA LYS A 93 7.49 5.95 -10.51
C LYS A 93 7.17 4.47 -10.38
N ALA A 94 6.99 3.96 -9.14
CA ALA A 94 6.62 2.56 -8.90
C ALA A 94 5.33 2.17 -9.61
N MET A 95 4.27 2.97 -9.52
CA MET A 95 3.01 2.71 -10.24
C MET A 95 3.22 2.66 -11.76
N SER A 96 4.14 3.47 -12.31
CA SER A 96 4.42 3.51 -13.75
C SER A 96 5.11 2.26 -14.29
N THR A 97 5.71 1.43 -13.43
CA THR A 97 6.42 0.21 -13.85
C THR A 97 5.49 -0.93 -14.23
N GLY A 98 4.21 -0.86 -13.82
CA GLY A 98 3.25 -1.93 -13.99
C GLY A 98 3.46 -3.16 -13.08
N LEU A 99 4.45 -3.14 -12.19
CA LEU A 99 4.78 -4.27 -11.32
C LEU A 99 3.81 -4.45 -10.15
N PHE A 100 3.17 -3.36 -9.70
CA PHE A 100 2.38 -3.36 -8.48
C PHE A 100 0.88 -3.33 -8.76
N SER A 101 0.16 -4.22 -8.09
CA SER A 101 -1.29 -4.36 -8.25
C SER A 101 -2.09 -3.39 -7.39
N ILE A 102 -1.54 -2.92 -6.28
CA ILE A 102 -2.20 -2.03 -5.30
C ILE A 102 -1.13 -1.11 -4.71
N LEU A 103 -1.48 0.15 -4.44
CA LEU A 103 -0.73 1.01 -3.54
C LEU A 103 -1.38 0.92 -2.15
N VAL A 104 -0.68 0.29 -1.19
CA VAL A 104 -1.17 0.15 0.18
C VAL A 104 -0.86 1.40 1.00
N HIS A 105 -1.74 1.72 1.97
CA HIS A 105 -1.65 2.91 2.82
C HIS A 105 -1.05 4.16 2.11
N PRO A 106 -1.68 4.65 1.01
CA PRO A 106 -1.13 5.69 0.14
C PRO A 106 -0.88 7.03 0.84
N ASP A 107 -1.49 7.22 1.98
CA ASP A 107 -1.41 8.41 2.83
C ASP A 107 -0.45 8.25 4.03
N LEU A 108 0.41 7.22 4.00
CA LEU A 108 1.42 6.95 5.03
C LEU A 108 2.32 8.18 5.31
N TYR A 109 2.63 8.97 4.29
CA TYR A 109 3.42 10.19 4.42
C TYR A 109 2.81 11.23 5.39
N MET A 110 1.50 11.10 5.69
CA MET A 110 0.80 11.93 6.68
C MET A 110 0.96 11.42 8.11
N ALA A 111 1.53 10.23 8.34
CA ALA A 111 1.61 9.64 9.67
C ALA A 111 2.32 10.54 10.69
N ALA A 112 3.40 11.20 10.29
CA ALA A 112 4.14 12.14 11.12
C ALA A 112 4.08 13.58 10.62
N TYR A 113 3.46 13.85 9.46
CA TYR A 113 3.34 15.21 8.93
C TYR A 113 2.10 15.91 9.48
N GLU A 114 2.29 17.01 10.21
CA GLU A 114 1.23 17.63 11.02
C GLU A 114 0.19 18.40 10.20
N LYS A 115 0.57 18.96 9.05
CA LYS A 115 -0.26 19.92 8.30
C LYS A 115 -0.64 19.37 6.92
N PHE A 116 -1.91 19.38 6.60
CA PHE A 116 -2.37 19.11 5.24
C PHE A 116 -2.28 20.38 4.37
N ASP A 117 -1.03 20.85 4.21
CA ASP A 117 -0.70 22.06 3.46
C ASP A 117 -0.70 21.85 1.92
N SER A 118 -0.23 22.84 1.18
CA SER A 118 -0.15 22.78 -0.28
C SER A 118 0.72 21.64 -0.78
N THR A 119 1.82 21.33 -0.09
CA THR A 119 2.73 20.22 -0.45
C THR A 119 2.07 18.87 -0.22
N ALA A 120 1.45 18.65 0.94
CA ALA A 120 0.73 17.43 1.25
C ALA A 120 -0.46 17.20 0.29
N LYS A 121 -1.17 18.27 -0.08
CA LYS A 121 -2.23 18.21 -1.10
C LYS A 121 -1.70 17.87 -2.49
N LEU A 122 -0.56 18.46 -2.89
CA LEU A 122 0.08 18.13 -4.16
C LEU A 122 0.41 16.64 -4.23
N VAL A 123 0.99 16.07 -3.17
CA VAL A 123 1.28 14.63 -3.10
C VAL A 123 0.00 13.80 -3.32
N ALA A 124 -1.09 14.13 -2.61
CA ALA A 124 -2.37 13.44 -2.78
C ALA A 124 -2.89 13.51 -4.22
N HIS A 125 -2.83 14.70 -4.84
CA HIS A 125 -3.29 14.88 -6.22
C HIS A 125 -2.45 14.07 -7.23
N GLU A 126 -1.13 14.05 -7.07
CA GLU A 126 -0.25 13.31 -7.98
C GLU A 126 -0.40 11.78 -7.81
N ILE A 127 -0.60 11.29 -6.59
CA ILE A 127 -0.93 9.88 -6.33
C ILE A 127 -2.26 9.51 -7.01
N CYS A 128 -3.31 10.34 -6.87
CA CYS A 128 -4.59 10.08 -7.53
C CYS A 128 -4.48 10.06 -9.07
N LYS A 129 -3.73 11.00 -9.66
CA LYS A 129 -3.48 11.02 -11.10
C LYS A 129 -2.74 9.76 -11.57
N ALA A 130 -1.72 9.32 -10.82
CA ALA A 130 -0.97 8.12 -11.13
C ALA A 130 -1.83 6.86 -10.97
N SER A 131 -2.65 6.77 -9.92
CA SER A 131 -3.60 5.69 -9.70
C SER A 131 -4.53 5.50 -10.91
N LEU A 132 -5.12 6.60 -11.41
CA LEU A 132 -5.98 6.56 -12.59
C LEU A 132 -5.22 6.23 -13.87
N LYS A 133 -4.03 6.83 -14.06
CA LYS A 133 -3.23 6.66 -15.28
C LYS A 133 -2.72 5.23 -15.44
N TYR A 134 -2.29 4.62 -14.35
CA TYR A 134 -1.65 3.29 -14.36
C TYR A 134 -2.57 2.17 -13.85
N ASP A 135 -3.83 2.51 -13.58
CA ASP A 135 -4.86 1.58 -13.06
C ASP A 135 -4.41 0.82 -11.80
N VAL A 136 -3.83 1.55 -10.85
CA VAL A 136 -3.41 1.01 -9.54
C VAL A 136 -4.37 1.49 -8.47
N PRO A 137 -5.21 0.61 -7.88
CA PRO A 137 -6.11 0.97 -6.80
C PRO A 137 -5.36 1.42 -5.54
N LEU A 138 -6.07 2.22 -4.73
CA LEU A 138 -5.56 2.74 -3.46
C LEU A 138 -6.22 1.99 -2.29
N GLU A 139 -5.43 1.60 -1.30
CA GLU A 139 -5.92 0.83 -0.16
C GLU A 139 -6.29 1.71 1.04
N ILE A 140 -7.50 1.54 1.58
CA ILE A 140 -7.82 1.90 2.96
C ILE A 140 -7.28 0.78 3.86
N ASN A 141 -6.23 1.07 4.62
CA ASN A 141 -5.54 0.08 5.42
C ASN A 141 -6.13 -0.01 6.83
N LEU A 142 -6.60 -1.20 7.20
CA LEU A 142 -7.20 -1.44 8.51
C LEU A 142 -6.16 -1.48 9.64
N GLY A 143 -4.89 -1.75 9.35
CA GLY A 143 -3.79 -1.69 10.31
C GLY A 143 -3.65 -0.30 10.92
N GLY A 144 -3.81 0.75 10.11
CA GLY A 144 -3.79 2.12 10.59
C GLY A 144 -4.98 2.46 11.49
N ILE A 145 -6.19 2.00 11.15
CA ILE A 145 -7.38 2.16 12.00
C ILE A 145 -7.19 1.43 13.34
N ARG A 146 -6.63 0.22 13.30
CA ARG A 146 -6.36 -0.64 14.46
C ARG A 146 -5.39 0.01 15.46
N ARG A 147 -4.47 0.84 15.00
CA ARG A 147 -3.57 1.63 15.87
C ARG A 147 -4.31 2.68 16.70
N GLY A 148 -5.57 2.99 16.34
CA GLY A 148 -6.39 3.95 17.04
C GLY A 148 -6.09 5.41 16.70
N ILE A 149 -6.82 6.29 17.37
CA ILE A 149 -6.66 7.75 17.22
C ILE A 149 -5.52 8.22 18.12
N VAL A 150 -4.59 8.97 17.54
CA VAL A 150 -3.43 9.55 18.22
C VAL A 150 -3.36 11.06 17.98
N LYS A 151 -2.55 11.75 18.77
CA LYS A 151 -2.29 13.19 18.59
C LYS A 151 -1.13 13.36 17.60
N VAL A 152 -1.37 14.08 16.49
CA VAL A 152 -0.36 14.49 15.50
C VAL A 152 -0.44 16.01 15.37
N GLY A 153 0.56 16.72 15.85
CA GLY A 153 0.48 18.16 16.03
C GLY A 153 -0.68 18.53 16.98
N GLU A 154 -1.62 19.35 16.53
CA GLU A 154 -2.81 19.72 17.29
C GLU A 154 -4.04 18.86 16.97
N GLU A 155 -3.95 17.96 15.99
CA GLU A 155 -5.08 17.14 15.53
C GLU A 155 -5.08 15.77 16.22
N LYS A 156 -6.27 15.28 16.62
CA LYS A 156 -6.50 13.88 17.00
C LYS A 156 -7.06 13.13 15.81
N ARG A 157 -6.31 12.16 15.30
CA ARG A 157 -6.65 11.41 14.09
C ARG A 157 -5.99 10.04 14.05
N TYR A 158 -6.40 9.21 13.08
CA TYR A 158 -5.59 8.07 12.69
C TYR A 158 -4.28 8.57 12.05
N LEU A 159 -3.20 7.82 12.20
CA LEU A 159 -1.95 8.07 11.46
C LEU A 159 -2.22 7.93 9.96
N TYR A 160 -2.88 6.84 9.60
CA TYR A 160 -3.56 6.52 8.35
C TYR A 160 -4.73 5.56 8.69
N PRO A 161 -5.80 5.51 7.89
CA PRO A 161 -6.13 6.43 6.80
C PRO A 161 -6.40 7.86 7.32
N TYR A 162 -5.97 8.87 6.54
CA TYR A 162 -6.14 10.29 6.86
C TYR A 162 -7.26 10.94 6.04
N LYS A 163 -8.35 11.30 6.68
CA LYS A 163 -9.61 11.69 6.03
C LYS A 163 -9.49 12.80 4.97
N PRO A 164 -8.67 13.87 5.14
CA PRO A 164 -8.47 14.88 4.09
C PRO A 164 -7.85 14.34 2.80
N PHE A 165 -6.94 13.36 2.87
CA PHE A 165 -6.42 12.66 1.69
C PHE A 165 -7.54 11.93 0.95
N TRP A 166 -8.36 11.16 1.67
CA TRP A 166 -9.43 10.36 1.11
C TRP A 166 -10.56 11.21 0.50
N LYS A 167 -10.76 12.46 0.97
CA LYS A 167 -11.63 13.44 0.30
C LYS A 167 -11.12 13.83 -1.10
N ILE A 168 -9.79 13.85 -1.30
CA ILE A 168 -9.22 14.08 -2.63
C ILE A 168 -9.41 12.83 -3.50
N VAL A 169 -9.14 11.64 -2.97
CA VAL A 169 -9.36 10.35 -3.67
C VAL A 169 -10.79 10.25 -4.19
N ALA A 170 -11.79 10.59 -3.37
CA ALA A 170 -13.20 10.61 -3.75
C ALA A 170 -13.48 11.53 -4.96
N LYS A 171 -12.89 12.75 -4.98
CA LYS A 171 -13.04 13.70 -6.08
C LYS A 171 -12.46 13.21 -7.41
N TYR A 172 -11.41 12.41 -7.36
CA TYR A 172 -10.82 11.80 -8.55
C TYR A 172 -11.55 10.54 -9.01
N GLY A 173 -12.37 9.93 -8.12
CA GLY A 173 -13.03 8.66 -8.42
C GLY A 173 -12.06 7.47 -8.53
N CYS A 174 -10.88 7.57 -7.91
CA CYS A 174 -9.91 6.48 -7.91
C CYS A 174 -10.54 5.21 -7.35
N ARG A 175 -10.18 4.06 -7.91
CA ARG A 175 -10.59 2.76 -7.41
C ARG A 175 -9.96 2.51 -6.04
N VAL A 176 -10.78 2.08 -5.07
CA VAL A 176 -10.38 1.89 -3.68
C VAL A 176 -10.65 0.46 -3.24
N VAL A 177 -9.72 -0.13 -2.51
CA VAL A 177 -9.85 -1.44 -1.87
C VAL A 177 -9.67 -1.32 -0.36
N ILE A 178 -10.12 -2.31 0.40
CA ILE A 178 -9.86 -2.41 1.84
C ILE A 178 -8.84 -3.52 2.07
N GLY A 179 -7.73 -3.22 2.73
CA GLY A 179 -6.73 -4.20 3.14
C GLY A 179 -6.71 -4.38 4.65
N VAL A 180 -6.69 -5.65 5.08
CA VAL A 180 -6.73 -5.99 6.51
C VAL A 180 -5.38 -5.73 7.18
N ASP A 181 -4.27 -5.87 6.45
CA ASP A 181 -2.91 -5.75 6.98
C ASP A 181 -2.73 -6.61 8.24
N ALA A 182 -3.03 -7.91 8.10
CA ALA A 182 -3.14 -8.82 9.22
C ALA A 182 -1.77 -9.36 9.64
N HIS A 183 -1.36 -9.05 10.88
CA HIS A 183 -0.16 -9.61 11.52
C HIS A 183 -0.49 -10.65 12.60
N SER A 184 -1.78 -11.01 12.75
CA SER A 184 -2.27 -11.97 13.71
C SER A 184 -3.66 -12.45 13.29
N PRO A 185 -4.07 -13.70 13.57
CA PRO A 185 -5.42 -14.20 13.25
C PRO A 185 -6.55 -13.35 13.83
N LYS A 186 -6.35 -12.76 15.02
CA LYS A 186 -7.34 -11.87 15.65
C LYS A 186 -7.67 -10.62 14.84
N HIS A 187 -6.79 -10.18 13.92
CA HIS A 187 -7.01 -9.01 13.08
C HIS A 187 -8.14 -9.21 12.06
N PHE A 188 -8.59 -10.44 11.83
CA PHE A 188 -9.74 -10.71 10.96
C PHE A 188 -11.10 -10.62 11.67
N THR A 189 -11.12 -10.42 12.99
CA THR A 189 -12.35 -10.44 13.81
C THR A 189 -12.63 -9.11 14.49
N THR A 190 -12.05 -8.02 14.01
CA THR A 190 -12.09 -6.67 14.60
C THR A 190 -13.06 -5.75 13.85
N ASN A 191 -13.42 -4.61 14.47
CA ASN A 191 -14.42 -3.68 13.92
C ASN A 191 -13.91 -2.70 12.86
N GLU A 192 -12.63 -2.72 12.54
CA GLU A 192 -12.02 -1.73 11.64
C GLU A 192 -12.63 -1.76 10.23
N TYR A 193 -13.05 -2.94 9.79
CA TYR A 193 -13.73 -3.09 8.50
C TYR A 193 -15.03 -2.27 8.43
N SER A 194 -15.81 -2.26 9.50
CA SER A 194 -17.05 -1.46 9.59
C SER A 194 -16.75 0.03 9.55
N ILE A 195 -15.64 0.48 10.17
CA ILE A 195 -15.19 1.88 10.14
C ILE A 195 -14.79 2.27 8.70
N ALA A 196 -14.03 1.42 8.02
CA ALA A 196 -13.63 1.66 6.63
C ALA A 196 -14.86 1.75 5.70
N LEU A 197 -15.83 0.84 5.84
CA LEU A 197 -17.07 0.88 5.08
C LEU A 197 -17.89 2.15 5.36
N ALA A 198 -17.92 2.62 6.60
CA ALA A 198 -18.58 3.88 6.95
C ALA A 198 -17.91 5.07 6.23
N TRP A 199 -16.58 5.10 6.15
CA TRP A 199 -15.84 6.13 5.41
C TRP A 199 -16.09 6.06 3.91
N ILE A 200 -16.14 4.86 3.33
CA ILE A 200 -16.46 4.65 1.92
C ILE A 200 -17.81 5.28 1.57
N ARG A 201 -18.83 5.00 2.38
CA ARG A 201 -20.18 5.56 2.18
C ARG A 201 -20.22 7.07 2.41
N GLU A 202 -19.62 7.56 3.50
CA GLU A 202 -19.59 8.98 3.87
C GLU A 202 -18.92 9.84 2.80
N LEU A 203 -17.79 9.35 2.24
CA LEU A 203 -16.99 10.10 1.28
C LEU A 203 -17.37 9.81 -0.18
N GLY A 204 -18.24 8.84 -0.44
CA GLY A 204 -18.59 8.42 -1.79
C GLY A 204 -17.42 7.82 -2.57
N LEU A 205 -16.58 7.00 -1.91
CA LEU A 205 -15.41 6.38 -2.54
C LEU A 205 -15.82 5.28 -3.52
N ASN A 206 -15.11 5.18 -4.62
CA ASN A 206 -15.28 4.15 -5.65
C ASN A 206 -14.69 2.81 -5.15
N HIS A 207 -15.44 2.09 -4.31
CA HIS A 207 -14.99 0.87 -3.66
C HIS A 207 -15.16 -0.35 -4.55
N ASP A 208 -14.04 -0.98 -4.89
CA ASP A 208 -14.00 -2.26 -5.60
C ASP A 208 -14.06 -3.41 -4.59
N GLN A 209 -15.26 -3.93 -4.36
CA GLN A 209 -15.51 -5.03 -3.42
C GLN A 209 -15.08 -6.40 -3.97
N ASN A 210 -14.93 -6.50 -5.28
CA ASN A 210 -14.69 -7.77 -5.98
C ASN A 210 -13.34 -7.75 -6.71
N MET A 211 -12.39 -6.93 -6.23
CA MET A 211 -11.08 -6.89 -6.85
C MET A 211 -10.49 -8.29 -6.91
N ILE A 212 -10.33 -8.79 -8.12
CA ILE A 212 -9.56 -9.98 -8.41
C ILE A 212 -8.14 -9.52 -8.71
N ILE A 213 -7.16 -10.11 -8.04
CA ILE A 213 -5.78 -9.98 -8.45
C ILE A 213 -5.66 -10.71 -9.78
N ASN A 214 -5.71 -9.97 -10.86
CA ASN A 214 -5.42 -10.52 -12.16
C ASN A 214 -3.92 -10.80 -12.21
N GLU A 215 -3.54 -11.98 -12.68
CA GLU A 215 -2.19 -12.24 -13.16
C GLU A 215 -1.93 -11.18 -14.24
N LYS A 216 -1.21 -10.12 -13.87
CA LYS A 216 -0.78 -9.15 -14.88
C LYS A 216 0.18 -9.92 -15.76
N SER A 217 -0.30 -10.35 -16.92
CA SER A 217 0.59 -10.79 -18.01
C SER A 217 1.53 -9.61 -18.25
N ILE A 218 2.80 -9.77 -17.92
CA ILE A 218 3.83 -8.83 -18.30
C ILE A 218 3.88 -8.92 -19.81
N VAL A 219 3.25 -7.95 -20.46
CA VAL A 219 3.34 -7.80 -21.90
C VAL A 219 4.77 -7.38 -22.16
N ASN A 220 5.54 -8.28 -22.73
CA ASN A 220 6.85 -7.96 -23.30
C ASN A 220 6.59 -7.04 -24.51
N ASP A 221 6.89 -5.75 -24.36
CA ASP A 221 7.10 -4.84 -25.48
C ASP A 221 8.54 -5.00 -26.00
#